data_189f03c2aefe5753c3d6c11c0fbd554c
#
_entry.id   189f03c2aefe5753c3d6c11c0fbd554c
#
_cell.length_a   1.000
_cell.length_b   1.000
_cell.length_c   1.000
_cell.angle_alpha   90.00
_cell.angle_beta   90.00
_cell.angle_gamma   90.00
#
_symmetry.space_group_name_H-M   'P 1'
#
loop_
_entity.id
_entity.type
_entity.pdbx_description
1 polymer ?
#
loop_
_entity_poly.entity_id
_entity_poly.type
_entity_poly.pdbx_seq_one_letter_code
_entity_poly.pdbx_strand_id
1 'polypeptide(L)'
;TSAIKRDKTEYHIDIIQNGVHGTQESFGGGVLAVISLCLRVVMIIYCKRDRILFLDESLGFVSEVYQPSLSNFISQLCKRLGFNITLISHQPRMTAYADRIYEAYKGKDGTEFRLTTSEKLD
;
A
#
# COMPACT_ATOMS: atom_id res chain seq x y z
N THR A 1 6.42 -16.75 -15.73
CA THR A 1 6.53 -16.82 -17.21
C THR A 1 6.81 -15.46 -17.82
N SER A 2 7.74 -15.41 -18.75
CA SER A 2 8.01 -14.21 -19.51
C SER A 2 7.60 -14.42 -20.96
N ALA A 3 7.03 -13.37 -21.59
CA ALA A 3 6.70 -13.35 -23.00
C ALA A 3 7.30 -12.11 -23.65
N ILE A 4 7.79 -12.22 -24.89
CA ILE A 4 8.31 -11.10 -25.65
C ILE A 4 7.22 -10.62 -26.61
N LYS A 5 6.83 -9.36 -26.52
CA LYS A 5 5.83 -8.73 -27.36
C LYS A 5 6.32 -7.36 -27.80
N ARG A 6 6.42 -7.14 -29.12
CA ARG A 6 6.86 -5.87 -29.72
C ARG A 6 8.16 -5.33 -29.12
N ASP A 7 9.20 -6.16 -29.08
CA ASP A 7 10.51 -5.85 -28.48
C ASP A 7 10.48 -5.48 -26.98
N LYS A 8 9.39 -5.77 -26.28
CA LYS A 8 9.26 -5.62 -24.84
C LYS A 8 9.10 -6.98 -24.19
N THR A 9 9.81 -7.17 -23.09
CA THR A 9 9.61 -8.33 -22.21
C THR A 9 8.49 -8.02 -21.23
N GLU A 10 7.44 -8.83 -21.26
CA GLU A 10 6.34 -8.77 -20.30
C GLU A 10 6.48 -9.90 -19.30
N TYR A 11 6.29 -9.57 -18.03
CA TYR A 11 6.26 -10.55 -16.94
C TYR A 11 4.83 -10.71 -16.44
N HIS A 12 4.37 -11.95 -16.41
CA HIS A 12 3.08 -12.29 -15.83
C HIS A 12 3.29 -12.91 -14.46
N ILE A 13 2.49 -12.47 -13.50
CA ILE A 13 2.52 -12.99 -12.13
C ILE A 13 1.29 -13.85 -11.95
N ASP A 14 1.51 -15.14 -11.66
CA ASP A 14 0.45 -16.05 -11.30
C ASP A 14 0.28 -16.06 -9.79
N ILE A 15 -0.95 -15.97 -9.34
CA ILE A 15 -1.30 -16.01 -7.92
C ILE A 15 -1.80 -17.41 -7.60
N ILE A 16 -1.21 -18.03 -6.58
CA ILE A 16 -1.62 -19.33 -6.09
C ILE A 16 -2.23 -19.15 -4.70
N GLN A 17 -3.50 -19.50 -4.58
CA GLN A 17 -4.20 -19.45 -3.31
C GLN A 17 -4.87 -20.81 -3.06
N ASN A 18 -4.55 -21.43 -1.91
CA ASN A 18 -5.07 -22.76 -1.55
C ASN A 18 -4.82 -23.83 -2.64
N GLY A 19 -3.67 -23.75 -3.32
CA GLY A 19 -3.30 -24.68 -4.40
C GLY A 19 -3.98 -24.39 -5.74
N VAL A 20 -4.80 -23.37 -5.83
CA VAL A 20 -5.47 -22.96 -7.07
C VAL A 20 -4.70 -21.82 -7.72
N HIS A 21 -4.30 -22.02 -8.98
CA HIS A 21 -3.70 -20.98 -9.79
C HIS A 21 -4.76 -20.00 -10.29
N GLY A 22 -4.48 -18.70 -10.19
CA GLY A 22 -5.34 -17.67 -10.74
C GLY A 22 -4.54 -16.56 -11.38
N THR A 23 -5.19 -15.85 -12.29
CA THR A 23 -4.67 -14.62 -12.87
C THR A 23 -5.04 -13.41 -11.99
N GLN A 24 -4.51 -12.24 -12.31
CA GLN A 24 -4.88 -11.00 -11.63
C GLN A 24 -6.38 -10.73 -11.62
N GLU A 25 -7.11 -11.20 -12.63
CA GLU A 25 -8.56 -11.02 -12.75
C GLU A 25 -9.36 -11.97 -11.85
N SER A 26 -8.75 -13.08 -11.43
CA SER A 26 -9.39 -14.13 -10.62
C SER A 26 -9.45 -13.80 -9.12
N PHE A 27 -8.64 -12.86 -8.64
CA PHE A 27 -8.55 -12.48 -7.24
C PHE A 27 -9.02 -11.04 -7.03
N GLY A 28 -9.56 -10.76 -5.85
CA GLY A 28 -10.03 -9.42 -5.52
C GLY A 28 -8.94 -8.35 -5.57
N GLY A 29 -9.33 -7.10 -5.83
CA GLY A 29 -8.42 -5.97 -5.93
C GLY A 29 -7.57 -5.73 -4.68
N GLY A 30 -8.07 -6.12 -3.50
CA GLY A 30 -7.33 -6.01 -2.24
C GLY A 30 -6.06 -6.87 -2.22
N VAL A 31 -6.13 -8.10 -2.70
CA VAL A 31 -4.97 -9.01 -2.81
C VAL A 31 -3.93 -8.43 -3.76
N LEU A 32 -4.37 -7.93 -4.90
CA LEU A 32 -3.49 -7.30 -5.89
C LEU A 32 -2.80 -6.05 -5.32
N ALA A 33 -3.53 -5.23 -4.58
CA ALA A 33 -2.98 -4.04 -3.96
C ALA A 33 -1.84 -4.37 -2.99
N VAL A 34 -2.01 -5.40 -2.15
CA VAL A 34 -0.99 -5.85 -1.20
C VAL A 34 0.22 -6.43 -1.93
N ILE A 35 0.01 -7.27 -2.94
CA ILE A 35 1.08 -7.84 -3.76
C ILE A 35 1.86 -6.73 -4.45
N SER A 36 1.18 -5.74 -5.03
CA SER A 36 1.81 -4.58 -5.67
C SER A 36 2.68 -3.80 -4.69
N LEU A 37 2.21 -3.57 -3.46
CA LEU A 37 2.98 -2.93 -2.41
C LEU A 37 4.26 -3.74 -2.09
N CYS A 38 4.13 -5.03 -1.88
CA CYS A 38 5.27 -5.90 -1.58
C CYS A 38 6.30 -5.89 -2.71
N LEU A 39 5.86 -5.94 -3.96
CA LEU A 39 6.76 -5.89 -5.13
C LEU A 39 7.51 -4.55 -5.20
N ARG A 40 6.83 -3.44 -4.93
CA ARG A 40 7.49 -2.13 -4.88
C ARG A 40 8.56 -2.07 -3.80
N VAL A 41 8.27 -2.58 -2.62
CA VAL A 41 9.23 -2.64 -1.51
C VAL A 41 10.46 -3.47 -1.91
N VAL A 42 10.25 -4.67 -2.46
CA VAL A 42 11.33 -5.55 -2.89
C VAL A 42 12.17 -4.90 -3.99
N MET A 43 11.54 -4.26 -4.96
CA MET A 43 12.24 -3.58 -6.06
C MET A 43 13.09 -2.41 -5.56
N ILE A 44 12.59 -1.62 -4.62
CA ILE A 44 13.34 -0.51 -4.02
C ILE A 44 14.58 -1.03 -3.30
N ILE A 45 14.43 -2.10 -2.51
CA ILE A 45 15.56 -2.72 -1.79
C ILE A 45 16.56 -3.32 -2.77
N TYR A 46 16.08 -4.07 -3.75
CA TYR A 46 16.93 -4.74 -4.75
C TYR A 46 17.72 -3.75 -5.60
N CYS A 47 17.07 -2.68 -6.04
CA CYS A 47 17.71 -1.63 -6.85
C CYS A 47 18.51 -0.63 -6.01
N LYS A 48 18.60 -0.81 -4.70
CA LYS A 48 19.33 0.07 -3.77
C LYS A 48 18.91 1.53 -3.89
N ARG A 49 17.61 1.77 -4.06
CA ARG A 49 17.02 3.10 -4.11
C ARG A 49 16.66 3.60 -2.72
N ASP A 50 16.41 4.90 -2.62
CA ASP A 50 15.92 5.50 -1.40
C ASP A 50 14.59 4.86 -0.98
N ARG A 51 14.48 4.53 0.31
CA ARG A 51 13.32 3.82 0.86
C ARG A 51 12.19 4.77 1.19
N ILE A 52 11.65 5.38 0.13
CA ILE A 52 10.54 6.33 0.18
C ILE A 52 9.42 5.82 -0.72
N LEU A 53 8.20 5.77 -0.20
CA LEU A 53 7.01 5.36 -0.93
C LEU A 53 5.88 6.35 -0.72
N PHE A 54 5.20 6.68 -1.81
CA PHE A 54 3.93 7.41 -1.82
C PHE A 54 2.84 6.48 -2.32
N LEU A 55 1.81 6.30 -1.51
CA LEU A 55 0.66 5.46 -1.82
C LEU A 55 -0.58 6.36 -1.88
N ASP A 56 -1.05 6.62 -3.08
CA ASP A 56 -2.25 7.43 -3.32
C ASP A 56 -3.45 6.53 -3.56
N GLU A 57 -4.22 6.28 -2.50
CA GLU A 57 -5.41 5.43 -2.50
C GLU A 57 -5.21 4.02 -3.07
N SER A 58 -3.96 3.59 -3.18
CA SER A 58 -3.58 2.30 -3.78
C SER A 58 -4.15 1.10 -3.03
N LEU A 59 -4.52 1.28 -1.78
CA LEU A 59 -5.00 0.23 -0.88
C LEU A 59 -6.49 0.32 -0.59
N GLY A 60 -7.22 1.15 -1.33
CA GLY A 60 -8.66 1.36 -1.16
C GLY A 60 -9.54 0.14 -1.41
N PHE A 61 -9.02 -0.86 -2.16
CA PHE A 61 -9.72 -2.12 -2.44
C PHE A 61 -9.59 -3.16 -1.34
N VAL A 62 -8.81 -2.90 -0.31
CA VAL A 62 -8.69 -3.81 0.84
C VAL A 62 -9.94 -3.70 1.70
N SER A 63 -10.52 -4.85 2.07
CA SER A 63 -11.68 -4.90 2.96
C SER A 63 -11.40 -4.19 4.27
N GLU A 64 -12.39 -3.50 4.81
CA GLU A 64 -12.28 -2.75 6.06
C GLU A 64 -11.77 -3.59 7.23
N VAL A 65 -12.15 -4.87 7.27
CA VAL A 65 -11.72 -5.83 8.31
C VAL A 65 -10.20 -5.99 8.34
N TYR A 66 -9.55 -5.93 7.18
CA TYR A 66 -8.10 -6.12 7.05
C TYR A 66 -7.30 -4.82 7.09
N GLN A 67 -7.95 -3.68 7.05
CA GLN A 67 -7.26 -2.38 7.00
C GLN A 67 -6.39 -2.10 8.22
N PRO A 68 -6.82 -2.37 9.47
CA PRO A 68 -5.93 -2.19 10.61
C PRO A 68 -4.67 -3.07 10.54
N SER A 69 -4.80 -4.32 10.10
CA SER A 69 -3.67 -5.22 9.92
C SER A 69 -2.72 -4.73 8.84
N LEU A 70 -3.25 -4.19 7.75
CA LEU A 70 -2.45 -3.61 6.68
C LEU A 70 -1.73 -2.33 7.16
N SER A 71 -2.40 -1.49 7.92
CA SER A 71 -1.79 -0.31 8.55
C SER A 71 -0.63 -0.70 9.46
N ASN A 72 -0.80 -1.75 10.27
CA ASN A 72 0.28 -2.30 11.08
C ASN A 72 1.43 -2.83 10.24
N PHE A 73 1.15 -3.55 9.17
CA PHE A 73 2.16 -4.05 8.24
C PHE A 73 3.00 -2.90 7.65
N ILE A 74 2.35 -1.84 7.19
CA ILE A 74 3.02 -0.65 6.68
C ILE A 74 3.90 -0.01 7.76
N SER A 75 3.39 0.11 8.98
CA SER A 75 4.15 0.61 10.13
C SER A 75 5.40 -0.24 10.41
N GLN A 76 5.29 -1.56 10.30
CA GLN A 76 6.42 -2.48 10.47
C GLN A 76 7.46 -2.33 9.35
N LEU A 77 7.05 -2.12 8.11
CA LEU A 77 7.96 -1.81 7.01
C LEU A 77 8.80 -0.55 7.32
N CYS A 78 8.15 0.48 7.84
CA CYS A 78 8.85 1.70 8.23
C CYS A 78 9.85 1.46 9.36
N LYS A 79 9.45 0.75 10.39
CA LYS A 79 10.28 0.52 11.58
C LYS A 79 11.42 -0.47 11.33
N ARG A 80 11.13 -1.58 10.65
CA ARG A 80 12.10 -2.67 10.48
C ARG A 80 13.00 -2.50 9.27
N LEU A 81 12.49 -1.93 8.19
CA LEU A 81 13.22 -1.77 6.93
C LEU A 81 13.62 -0.33 6.65
N GLY A 82 13.30 0.60 7.54
CA GLY A 82 13.67 2.00 7.39
C GLY A 82 12.97 2.74 6.26
N PHE A 83 11.74 2.34 5.91
CA PHE A 83 10.95 3.03 4.91
C PHE A 83 10.29 4.28 5.48
N ASN A 84 10.18 5.31 4.64
CA ASN A 84 9.29 6.45 4.82
C ASN A 84 8.11 6.28 3.86
N ILE A 85 6.93 6.04 4.40
CA ILE A 85 5.73 5.79 3.61
C ILE A 85 4.70 6.88 3.91
N THR A 86 4.28 7.57 2.86
CA THR A 86 3.17 8.51 2.91
C THR A 86 1.97 7.87 2.22
N LEU A 87 0.89 7.73 2.97
CA LEU A 87 -0.35 7.13 2.49
C LEU A 87 -1.44 8.20 2.41
N ILE A 88 -2.08 8.30 1.27
CA ILE A 88 -3.29 9.10 1.07
C ILE A 88 -4.48 8.16 1.02
N SER A 89 -5.42 8.35 1.95
CA SER A 89 -6.59 7.49 2.08
C SER A 89 -7.79 8.23 2.64
N HIS A 90 -8.98 7.85 2.20
CA HIS A 90 -10.25 8.27 2.80
C HIS A 90 -10.69 7.36 3.95
N GLN A 91 -9.98 6.29 4.20
CA GLN A 91 -10.43 5.22 5.09
C GLN A 91 -9.81 5.37 6.47
N PRO A 92 -10.63 5.68 7.50
CA PRO A 92 -10.10 5.95 8.84
C PRO A 92 -9.30 4.80 9.44
N ARG A 93 -9.67 3.56 9.12
CA ARG A 93 -8.99 2.37 9.65
C ARG A 93 -7.54 2.22 9.16
N MET A 94 -7.20 2.83 8.03
CA MET A 94 -5.83 2.84 7.51
C MET A 94 -4.89 3.70 8.35
N THR A 95 -5.41 4.55 9.21
CA THR A 95 -4.61 5.43 10.08
C THR A 95 -4.27 4.82 11.44
N ALA A 96 -4.75 3.61 11.74
CA ALA A 96 -4.66 2.99 13.05
C ALA A 96 -3.22 2.92 13.62
N TYR A 97 -2.23 2.70 12.78
CA TYR A 97 -0.81 2.59 13.18
C TYR A 97 0.07 3.69 12.58
N ALA A 98 -0.52 4.74 12.06
CA ALA A 98 0.22 5.86 11.52
C ALA A 98 0.96 6.63 12.61
N ASP A 99 2.19 7.07 12.34
CA ASP A 99 2.95 7.91 13.25
C ASP A 99 2.42 9.35 13.26
N ARG A 100 2.01 9.83 12.10
CA ARG A 100 1.42 11.17 11.91
C ARG A 100 0.24 11.09 10.96
N ILE A 101 -0.79 11.84 11.29
CA ILE A 101 -1.98 11.95 10.45
C ILE A 101 -2.21 13.43 10.16
N TYR A 102 -2.26 13.76 8.86
CA TYR A 102 -2.66 15.07 8.39
C TYR A 102 -4.05 14.98 7.79
N GLU A 103 -5.00 15.64 8.42
CA GLU A 103 -6.36 15.70 7.92
C GLU A 103 -6.53 16.94 7.03
N ALA A 104 -6.97 16.71 5.79
CA ALA A 104 -7.34 17.78 4.88
C ALA A 104 -8.81 18.15 5.09
N TYR A 105 -9.09 19.41 5.26
CA TYR A 105 -10.47 19.91 5.41
C TYR A 105 -10.69 21.19 4.61
N LYS A 106 -11.93 21.48 4.32
CA LYS A 106 -12.28 22.69 3.59
C LYS A 106 -12.38 23.86 4.57
N GLY A 107 -11.40 24.75 4.49
CA GLY A 107 -11.39 26.01 5.25
C GLY A 107 -12.08 27.17 4.52
N LYS A 108 -11.99 28.36 5.08
CA LYS A 108 -12.61 29.57 4.51
C LYS A 108 -12.02 29.96 3.15
N ASP A 109 -10.72 29.78 2.99
CA ASP A 109 -9.96 30.24 1.82
C ASP A 109 -9.44 29.07 0.95
N GLY A 110 -9.99 27.87 1.13
CA GLY A 110 -9.59 26.67 0.39
C GLY A 110 -9.32 25.47 1.27
N THR A 111 -8.51 24.52 0.78
CA THR A 111 -8.15 23.32 1.53
C THR A 111 -7.07 23.65 2.56
N GLU A 112 -7.32 23.28 3.80
CA GLU A 112 -6.40 23.41 4.90
C GLU A 112 -6.04 22.02 5.45
N PHE A 113 -4.87 21.92 6.08
CA PHE A 113 -4.38 20.68 6.70
C PHE A 113 -4.17 20.89 8.20
N ARG A 114 -4.53 19.88 8.97
CA ARG A 114 -4.21 19.86 10.40
C ARG A 114 -3.59 18.55 10.79
N LEU A 115 -2.63 18.60 11.70
CA LEU A 115 -2.04 17.42 12.30
C LEU A 115 -2.99 16.87 13.37
N THR A 116 -3.35 15.60 13.23
CA THR A 116 -4.15 14.87 14.23
C THR A 116 -3.31 13.76 14.84
N THR A 117 -3.66 13.33 16.04
CA THR A 117 -3.04 12.18 16.69
C THR A 117 -3.77 10.89 16.33
N SER A 118 -3.03 9.86 15.97
CA SER A 118 -3.61 8.53 15.81
C SER A 118 -3.87 7.91 17.18
N GLU A 119 -5.07 7.40 17.40
CA GLU A 119 -5.29 6.43 18.46
C GLU A 119 -4.73 5.10 17.95
N LYS A 120 -3.56 4.73 18.46
CA LYS A 120 -2.99 3.42 18.16
C LYS A 120 -3.88 2.37 18.80
N LEU A 121 -4.37 1.47 17.97
CA LEU A 121 -5.06 0.28 18.45
C LEU A 121 -4.01 -0.69 19.02
N ASP A 122 -4.09 -0.92 20.30
CA ASP A 122 -3.27 -1.91 20.98
C ASP A 122 -3.67 -3.34 20.59
#